data_eca0389c295f87d614109233b2e3447e
#
_entry.id   eca0389c295f87d614109233b2e3447e
#
_cell.length_a   1.000
_cell.length_b   1.000
_cell.length_c   1.000
_cell.angle_alpha   90.00
_cell.angle_beta   90.00
_cell.angle_gamma   90.00
#
_symmetry.space_group_name_H-M   'P 1'
#
loop_
_entity.id
_entity.type
_entity.pdbx_description
1 polymer ?
#
loop_
_entity_poly.entity_id
_entity_poly.type
_entity_poly.pdbx_seq_one_letter_code
_entity_poly.pdbx_strand_id
1 'polypeptide(L)'
;MSKIKNPKLAPLARPNFYIGVKGFELTKRLKNLGGQGKLKIEWAESHMPVLMQIRARFFREKPFKNFTPHQSCLDGAGLKIGCCLHVTKETAVLAKTLKAGGARIALCGSNPLSTQDDVAAALVEEGIEVFAWRGLNSKDYYWCLNKVLDTKPNITMDDGGDLVSAIHLKRKELIKNIIGGTEETTTGVIRFRAMEKDGVLKYPVVAVNDARTKYLFDNRYGTGQSTIDGILRATSVLLAGKNFVVSGFGWCGRGIAM
;
A
#
# COMPACT_ATOMS: atom_id res chain seq x y z
N MET A 1 13.87 -7.99 -26.60
CA MET A 1 13.29 -7.48 -25.32
C MET A 1 12.73 -6.08 -25.58
N SER A 2 11.45 -6.00 -25.87
CA SER A 2 10.79 -4.72 -26.16
C SER A 2 10.43 -4.01 -24.85
N LYS A 3 11.10 -2.90 -24.58
CA LYS A 3 10.68 -1.93 -23.57
C LYS A 3 9.45 -1.19 -24.11
N ILE A 4 8.26 -1.64 -23.79
CA ILE A 4 7.05 -0.86 -24.03
C ILE A 4 6.97 0.18 -22.91
N LYS A 5 7.70 1.27 -23.08
CA LYS A 5 7.42 2.51 -22.36
C LYS A 5 6.18 3.11 -23.00
N ASN A 6 5.07 3.15 -22.27
CA ASN A 6 3.92 3.93 -22.72
C ASN A 6 4.36 5.42 -22.82
N PRO A 7 4.62 5.96 -24.03
CA PRO A 7 5.16 7.31 -24.18
C PRO A 7 4.17 8.38 -23.70
N LYS A 8 2.90 8.00 -23.47
CA LYS A 8 1.87 8.90 -22.95
C LYS A 8 1.95 9.10 -21.43
N LEU A 9 2.65 8.21 -20.70
CA LEU A 9 2.89 8.32 -19.25
C LEU A 9 4.31 8.81 -18.93
N ALA A 10 5.21 8.91 -19.91
CA ALA A 10 6.58 9.35 -19.72
C ALA A 10 6.75 10.73 -19.04
N PRO A 11 5.85 11.72 -19.21
CA PRO A 11 5.89 12.96 -18.44
C PRO A 11 5.59 12.79 -16.95
N LEU A 12 4.87 11.71 -16.57
CA LEU A 12 4.52 11.41 -15.17
C LEU A 12 5.69 10.78 -14.39
N ALA A 13 6.69 10.26 -15.12
CA ALA A 13 7.86 9.59 -14.57
C ALA A 13 9.05 10.54 -14.30
N ARG A 14 8.86 11.88 -14.33
CA ARG A 14 9.92 12.84 -14.00
C ARG A 14 9.86 13.25 -12.54
N PRO A 15 11.03 13.53 -11.88
CA PRO A 15 11.12 13.84 -10.44
C PRO A 15 10.31 15.05 -9.98
N ASN A 16 9.77 15.87 -10.87
CA ASN A 16 8.95 17.03 -10.56
C ASN A 16 7.45 16.73 -10.49
N PHE A 17 7.05 15.46 -10.59
CA PHE A 17 5.66 15.04 -10.56
C PHE A 17 5.33 14.48 -9.19
N TYR A 18 5.19 15.36 -8.20
CA TYR A 18 4.77 15.01 -6.86
C TYR A 18 3.25 14.91 -6.82
N ILE A 19 2.73 13.69 -6.79
CA ILE A 19 1.33 13.48 -6.44
C ILE A 19 1.26 13.60 -4.92
N GLY A 20 0.68 14.69 -4.40
CA GLY A 20 0.47 14.88 -2.95
C GLY A 20 1.05 16.12 -2.31
N VAL A 21 1.63 17.06 -3.08
CA VAL A 21 2.07 18.34 -2.54
C VAL A 21 0.92 19.35 -2.56
N LYS A 22 0.60 19.95 -1.41
CA LYS A 22 -0.36 21.09 -1.33
C LYS A 22 0.05 22.18 -2.34
N GLY A 23 -0.88 22.56 -3.22
CA GLY A 23 -0.67 23.62 -4.21
C GLY A 23 -0.33 23.14 -5.62
N PHE A 24 -0.32 21.82 -5.88
CA PHE A 24 -0.13 21.31 -7.23
C PHE A 24 -1.44 21.38 -8.04
N GLU A 25 -1.44 22.18 -9.09
CA GLU A 25 -2.55 22.24 -10.03
C GLU A 25 -2.52 21.01 -10.94
N LEU A 26 -3.48 20.10 -10.76
CA LEU A 26 -3.63 18.91 -11.59
C LEU A 26 -3.90 19.32 -13.03
N THR A 27 -3.02 18.93 -13.95
CA THR A 27 -3.25 19.13 -15.37
C THR A 27 -4.55 18.45 -15.81
N LYS A 28 -5.20 18.94 -16.88
CA LYS A 28 -6.45 18.37 -17.43
C LYS A 28 -6.36 16.85 -17.65
N ARG A 29 -5.15 16.36 -17.99
CA ARG A 29 -4.86 14.92 -18.18
C ARG A 29 -4.88 14.14 -16.87
N LEU A 30 -4.35 14.69 -15.77
CA LEU A 30 -4.40 14.06 -14.44
C LEU A 30 -5.84 14.00 -13.91
N LYS A 31 -6.64 15.03 -14.16
CA LYS A 31 -8.06 15.02 -13.82
C LYS A 31 -8.81 13.89 -14.52
N ASN A 32 -8.52 13.65 -15.81
CA ASN A 32 -9.09 12.52 -16.54
C ASN A 32 -8.62 11.16 -15.98
N LEU A 33 -7.36 11.07 -15.58
CA LEU A 33 -6.81 9.86 -14.96
C LEU A 33 -7.48 9.60 -13.60
N GLY A 34 -7.62 10.64 -12.76
CA GLY A 34 -8.33 10.55 -11.48
C GLY A 34 -9.78 10.10 -11.62
N GLY A 35 -10.48 10.54 -12.68
CA GLY A 35 -11.84 10.09 -12.98
C GLY A 35 -11.93 8.56 -13.22
N GLN A 36 -10.99 7.99 -13.98
CA GLN A 36 -10.92 6.53 -14.16
C GLN A 36 -10.60 5.80 -12.85
N GLY A 37 -9.68 6.35 -12.05
CA GLY A 37 -9.35 5.82 -10.74
C GLY A 37 -10.55 5.79 -9.79
N LYS A 38 -11.38 6.84 -9.78
CA LYS A 38 -12.62 6.88 -8.99
C LYS A 38 -13.57 5.74 -9.33
N LEU A 39 -13.83 5.50 -10.61
CA LEU A 39 -14.68 4.40 -11.04
C LEU A 39 -14.14 3.03 -10.58
N LYS A 40 -12.83 2.83 -10.63
CA LYS A 40 -12.20 1.61 -10.10
C LYS A 40 -12.37 1.48 -8.59
N ILE A 41 -12.21 2.58 -7.86
CA ILE A 41 -12.39 2.60 -6.40
C ILE A 41 -13.85 2.31 -6.06
N GLU A 42 -14.82 2.92 -6.73
CA GLU A 42 -16.25 2.68 -6.54
C GLU A 42 -16.60 1.21 -6.80
N TRP A 43 -16.02 0.61 -7.85
CA TRP A 43 -16.17 -0.82 -8.10
C TRP A 43 -15.62 -1.64 -6.93
N ALA A 44 -14.43 -1.32 -6.41
CA ALA A 44 -13.86 -2.03 -5.27
C ALA A 44 -14.71 -1.85 -4.01
N GLU A 45 -15.23 -0.66 -3.76
CA GLU A 45 -16.14 -0.37 -2.64
C GLU A 45 -17.38 -1.29 -2.67
N SER A 46 -17.96 -1.55 -3.84
CA SER A 46 -19.11 -2.45 -3.97
C SER A 46 -18.78 -3.92 -3.71
N HIS A 47 -17.50 -4.30 -3.77
CA HIS A 47 -17.02 -5.68 -3.53
C HIS A 47 -16.35 -5.89 -2.17
N MET A 48 -16.30 -4.85 -1.32
CA MET A 48 -15.67 -4.89 0.00
C MET A 48 -16.65 -4.50 1.12
N PRO A 49 -17.77 -5.25 1.30
CA PRO A 49 -18.88 -4.85 2.17
C PRO A 49 -18.47 -4.71 3.64
N VAL A 50 -17.56 -5.54 4.13
CA VAL A 50 -17.08 -5.48 5.52
C VAL A 50 -16.31 -4.18 5.75
N LEU A 51 -15.40 -3.81 4.84
CA LEU A 51 -14.62 -2.58 4.97
C LEU A 51 -15.52 -1.33 4.83
N MET A 52 -16.57 -1.41 4.00
CA MET A 52 -17.56 -0.34 3.89
C MET A 52 -18.38 -0.15 5.18
N GLN A 53 -18.74 -1.22 5.88
CA GLN A 53 -19.36 -1.15 7.20
C GLN A 53 -18.42 -0.51 8.23
N ILE A 54 -17.13 -0.89 8.22
CA ILE A 54 -16.10 -0.29 9.07
C ILE A 54 -15.97 1.20 8.75
N ARG A 55 -15.96 1.60 7.47
CA ARG A 55 -15.91 3.01 7.07
C ARG A 55 -17.09 3.80 7.61
N ALA A 56 -18.29 3.28 7.49
CA ALA A 56 -19.50 3.93 8.01
C ALA A 56 -19.43 4.11 9.54
N ARG A 57 -18.91 3.10 10.25
CA ARG A 57 -18.65 3.18 11.69
C ARG A 57 -17.57 4.23 12.00
N PHE A 58 -16.42 4.20 11.35
CA PHE A 58 -15.30 5.13 11.56
C PHE A 58 -15.67 6.57 11.22
N PHE A 59 -16.54 6.76 10.23
CA PHE A 59 -17.04 8.09 9.89
C PHE A 59 -17.82 8.71 11.05
N ARG A 60 -18.59 7.91 11.81
CA ARG A 60 -19.34 8.40 12.98
C ARG A 60 -18.45 8.54 14.21
N GLU A 61 -17.65 7.52 14.51
CA GLU A 61 -16.86 7.42 15.74
C GLU A 61 -15.60 8.29 15.72
N LYS A 62 -15.01 8.54 14.53
CA LYS A 62 -13.75 9.28 14.37
C LYS A 62 -12.62 8.78 15.28
N PRO A 63 -12.33 7.45 15.33
CA PRO A 63 -11.45 6.86 16.34
C PRO A 63 -10.01 7.41 16.31
N PHE A 64 -9.59 8.01 15.19
CA PHE A 64 -8.24 8.53 15.01
C PHE A 64 -8.12 10.05 15.17
N LYS A 65 -9.25 10.78 15.31
CA LYS A 65 -9.24 12.25 15.32
C LYS A 65 -8.60 12.83 16.57
N ASN A 66 -8.86 12.24 17.72
CA ASN A 66 -8.42 12.73 19.04
C ASN A 66 -7.31 11.87 19.63
N PHE A 67 -6.65 11.07 18.82
CA PHE A 67 -5.60 10.19 19.29
C PHE A 67 -4.32 11.00 19.49
N THR A 68 -3.94 11.22 20.74
CA THR A 68 -2.67 11.87 21.14
C THR A 68 -1.80 10.84 21.85
N PRO A 69 -0.89 10.17 21.14
CA PRO A 69 -0.04 9.14 21.78
C PRO A 69 0.97 9.72 22.77
N HIS A 70 1.35 10.99 22.61
CA HIS A 70 2.26 11.73 23.50
C HIS A 70 1.96 13.23 23.40
N GLN A 71 2.16 13.95 24.50
CA GLN A 71 2.03 15.42 24.56
C GLN A 71 2.87 16.20 23.54
N SER A 72 3.89 15.58 22.95
CA SER A 72 4.75 16.18 21.91
C SER A 72 4.15 16.14 20.48
N CYS A 73 2.99 15.51 20.27
CA CYS A 73 2.30 15.41 18.96
C CYS A 73 1.09 16.33 18.86
N LEU A 74 1.06 17.42 19.61
CA LEU A 74 -0.08 18.34 19.82
C LEU A 74 -0.32 19.32 18.66
N ASP A 75 -0.13 18.92 17.39
CA ASP A 75 -0.58 19.73 16.26
C ASP A 75 -2.10 19.60 15.99
N GLY A 76 -2.85 18.91 16.85
CA GLY A 76 -4.31 18.71 16.73
C GLY A 76 -4.74 17.94 15.47
N ALA A 77 -3.80 17.37 14.77
CA ALA A 77 -3.97 16.91 13.38
C ALA A 77 -4.46 15.46 13.24
N GLY A 78 -4.76 14.77 14.34
CA GLY A 78 -5.14 13.35 14.33
C GLY A 78 -3.95 12.42 14.09
N LEU A 79 -4.23 11.11 14.15
CA LEU A 79 -3.24 10.07 13.97
C LEU A 79 -2.64 10.07 12.55
N LYS A 80 -1.31 10.03 12.46
CA LYS A 80 -0.59 9.95 11.17
C LYS A 80 -0.23 8.50 10.89
N ILE A 81 -0.68 7.98 9.75
CA ILE A 81 -0.39 6.61 9.31
C ILE A 81 0.46 6.67 8.06
N GLY A 82 1.68 6.11 8.12
CA GLY A 82 2.56 5.94 6.99
C GLY A 82 2.36 4.56 6.40
N CYS A 83 2.05 4.48 5.12
CA CYS A 83 1.75 3.24 4.42
C CYS A 83 2.78 2.97 3.31
N CYS A 84 3.32 1.76 3.27
CA CYS A 84 4.08 1.22 2.15
C CYS A 84 3.35 -0.03 1.67
N LEU A 85 2.39 0.14 0.76
CA LEU A 85 1.45 -0.88 0.30
C LEU A 85 1.32 -0.86 -1.22
N HIS A 86 0.76 -1.91 -1.83
CA HIS A 86 0.40 -1.85 -3.24
C HIS A 86 -0.69 -0.80 -3.47
N VAL A 87 -0.42 0.23 -4.29
CA VAL A 87 -1.38 1.31 -4.57
C VAL A 87 -2.39 0.83 -5.61
N THR A 88 -3.35 0.05 -5.15
CA THR A 88 -4.45 -0.52 -5.94
C THR A 88 -5.80 0.05 -5.49
N LYS A 89 -6.85 -0.26 -6.24
CA LYS A 89 -8.21 0.17 -5.90
C LYS A 89 -8.68 -0.34 -4.53
N GLU A 90 -8.24 -1.54 -4.13
CA GLU A 90 -8.56 -2.13 -2.83
C GLU A 90 -7.84 -1.38 -1.68
N THR A 91 -6.55 -1.09 -1.86
CA THR A 91 -5.79 -0.27 -0.91
C THR A 91 -6.37 1.15 -0.79
N ALA A 92 -6.92 1.68 -1.90
CA ALA A 92 -7.61 2.96 -1.86
C ALA A 92 -8.85 2.93 -0.95
N VAL A 93 -9.63 1.85 -0.98
CA VAL A 93 -10.78 1.68 -0.07
C VAL A 93 -10.33 1.67 1.40
N LEU A 94 -9.21 0.99 1.70
CA LEU A 94 -8.62 0.99 3.04
C LEU A 94 -8.16 2.40 3.45
N ALA A 95 -7.40 3.10 2.62
CA ALA A 95 -6.91 4.45 2.90
C ALA A 95 -8.06 5.45 3.14
N LYS A 96 -9.11 5.39 2.33
CA LYS A 96 -10.36 6.18 2.52
C LYS A 96 -11.06 5.83 3.83
N THR A 97 -11.05 4.56 4.23
CA THR A 97 -11.66 4.10 5.50
C THR A 97 -10.91 4.68 6.71
N LEU A 98 -9.59 4.61 6.69
CA LEU A 98 -8.75 5.19 7.75
C LEU A 98 -8.92 6.71 7.82
N LYS A 99 -8.95 7.38 6.67
CA LYS A 99 -9.21 8.83 6.58
C LYS A 99 -10.60 9.18 7.11
N ALA A 100 -11.62 8.39 6.80
CA ALA A 100 -12.97 8.58 7.35
C ALA A 100 -12.97 8.49 8.88
N GLY A 101 -12.09 7.70 9.48
CA GLY A 101 -11.85 7.62 10.92
C GLY A 101 -11.09 8.80 11.53
N GLY A 102 -10.64 9.75 10.71
CA GLY A 102 -9.92 10.94 11.15
C GLY A 102 -8.40 10.84 11.09
N ALA A 103 -7.84 9.76 10.51
CA ALA A 103 -6.41 9.63 10.30
C ALA A 103 -5.91 10.50 9.13
N ARG A 104 -4.65 10.93 9.21
CA ARG A 104 -3.88 11.50 8.08
C ARG A 104 -3.05 10.37 7.47
N ILE A 105 -3.19 10.17 6.17
CA ILE A 105 -2.56 9.05 5.45
C ILE A 105 -1.50 9.58 4.50
N ALA A 106 -0.30 8.99 4.58
CA ALA A 106 0.74 9.11 3.57
C ALA A 106 1.05 7.71 3.02
N LEU A 107 1.01 7.53 1.71
CA LEU A 107 1.07 6.24 1.04
C LEU A 107 2.16 6.24 -0.02
N CYS A 108 3.04 5.23 -0.01
CA CYS A 108 3.92 4.89 -1.12
C CYS A 108 3.70 3.44 -1.57
N GLY A 109 4.21 3.10 -2.76
CA GLY A 109 4.14 1.75 -3.28
C GLY A 109 5.13 0.81 -2.61
N SER A 110 4.72 -0.40 -2.27
CA SER A 110 5.60 -1.48 -1.79
C SER A 110 6.30 -2.24 -2.92
N ASN A 111 5.87 -2.02 -4.16
CA ASN A 111 6.48 -2.61 -5.35
C ASN A 111 6.51 -1.60 -6.50
N PRO A 112 7.65 -1.47 -7.22
CA PRO A 112 7.78 -0.48 -8.31
C PRO A 112 6.81 -0.65 -9.48
N LEU A 113 6.22 -1.84 -9.67
CA LEU A 113 5.41 -2.17 -10.83
C LEU A 113 3.91 -2.29 -10.54
N SER A 114 3.49 -2.29 -9.27
CA SER A 114 2.11 -2.59 -8.89
C SER A 114 1.19 -1.38 -8.80
N THR A 115 1.73 -0.16 -8.73
CA THR A 115 0.92 1.06 -8.62
C THR A 115 -0.03 1.21 -9.81
N GLN A 116 -1.31 1.48 -9.52
CA GLN A 116 -2.31 1.93 -10.46
C GLN A 116 -2.31 3.47 -10.44
N ASP A 117 -1.75 4.10 -11.47
CA ASP A 117 -1.52 5.55 -11.50
C ASP A 117 -2.83 6.35 -11.46
N ASP A 118 -3.89 5.82 -12.04
CA ASP A 118 -5.23 6.40 -12.01
C ASP A 118 -5.84 6.38 -10.61
N VAL A 119 -5.63 5.30 -9.87
CA VAL A 119 -6.05 5.18 -8.46
C VAL A 119 -5.24 6.13 -7.58
N ALA A 120 -3.91 6.21 -7.80
CA ALA A 120 -3.06 7.16 -7.08
C ALA A 120 -3.53 8.60 -7.30
N ALA A 121 -3.86 8.98 -8.55
CA ALA A 121 -4.40 10.30 -8.88
C ALA A 121 -5.75 10.57 -8.18
N ALA A 122 -6.66 9.60 -8.16
CA ALA A 122 -7.95 9.73 -7.48
C ALA A 122 -7.79 9.94 -5.97
N LEU A 123 -6.87 9.22 -5.33
CA LEU A 123 -6.59 9.39 -3.89
C LEU A 123 -6.05 10.78 -3.56
N VAL A 124 -5.21 11.34 -4.44
CA VAL A 124 -4.69 12.71 -4.29
C VAL A 124 -5.81 13.74 -4.40
N GLU A 125 -6.72 13.57 -5.36
CA GLU A 125 -7.90 14.44 -5.48
C GLU A 125 -8.79 14.39 -4.22
N GLU A 126 -8.81 13.25 -3.53
CA GLU A 126 -9.50 13.10 -2.26
C GLU A 126 -8.68 13.60 -1.05
N GLY A 127 -7.49 14.18 -1.28
CA GLY A 127 -6.64 14.77 -0.24
C GLY A 127 -5.91 13.73 0.62
N ILE A 128 -5.54 12.59 0.04
CA ILE A 128 -4.58 11.63 0.61
C ILE A 128 -3.20 11.91 0.01
N GLU A 129 -2.16 11.90 0.84
CA GLU A 129 -0.79 12.10 0.35
C GLU A 129 -0.29 10.78 -0.27
N VAL A 130 -0.05 10.78 -1.60
CA VAL A 130 0.42 9.59 -2.32
C VAL A 130 1.73 9.90 -3.04
N PHE A 131 2.75 9.10 -2.75
CA PHE A 131 4.08 9.16 -3.34
C PHE A 131 4.34 7.84 -4.08
N ALA A 132 3.70 7.64 -5.22
CA ALA A 132 3.79 6.39 -5.97
C ALA A 132 3.45 6.59 -7.45
N TRP A 133 4.15 5.87 -8.33
CA TRP A 133 3.81 5.69 -9.73
C TRP A 133 4.35 4.37 -10.25
N ARG A 134 3.79 3.87 -11.32
CA ARG A 134 4.23 2.63 -11.93
C ARG A 134 5.55 2.79 -12.68
N GLY A 135 6.50 1.88 -12.43
CA GLY A 135 7.78 1.86 -13.11
C GLY A 135 8.87 2.67 -12.39
N LEU A 136 8.77 2.76 -11.06
CA LEU A 136 9.82 3.34 -10.21
C LEU A 136 11.14 2.59 -10.41
N ASN A 137 12.24 3.33 -10.52
CA ASN A 137 13.56 2.77 -10.29
C ASN A 137 13.88 2.76 -8.79
N SER A 138 14.96 2.12 -8.37
CA SER A 138 15.30 1.98 -6.94
C SER A 138 15.50 3.33 -6.24
N LYS A 139 16.08 4.34 -6.91
CA LYS A 139 16.27 5.67 -6.35
C LYS A 139 14.93 6.35 -6.06
N ASP A 140 14.02 6.32 -7.02
CA ASP A 140 12.70 6.92 -6.90
C ASP A 140 11.83 6.16 -5.88
N TYR A 141 11.96 4.83 -5.82
CA TYR A 141 11.28 4.00 -4.82
C TYR A 141 11.64 4.45 -3.40
N TYR A 142 12.92 4.51 -3.06
CA TYR A 142 13.35 4.95 -1.73
C TYR A 142 13.09 6.43 -1.48
N TRP A 143 13.06 7.26 -2.53
CA TRP A 143 12.62 8.64 -2.40
C TRP A 143 11.15 8.72 -1.96
N CYS A 144 10.25 7.97 -2.60
CA CYS A 144 8.83 7.90 -2.24
C CYS A 144 8.64 7.43 -0.79
N LEU A 145 9.35 6.37 -0.40
CA LEU A 145 9.34 5.84 0.95
C LEU A 145 9.78 6.90 1.97
N ASN A 146 10.88 7.63 1.69
CA ASN A 146 11.33 8.72 2.55
C ASN A 146 10.31 9.85 2.65
N LYS A 147 9.55 10.15 1.59
CA LYS A 147 8.47 11.14 1.63
C LYS A 147 7.36 10.74 2.62
N VAL A 148 7.01 9.47 2.67
CA VAL A 148 6.10 8.95 3.71
C VAL A 148 6.71 9.14 5.10
N LEU A 149 7.99 8.83 5.29
CA LEU A 149 8.69 9.02 6.58
C LEU A 149 8.80 10.50 6.99
N ASP A 150 8.92 11.42 6.04
CA ASP A 150 8.96 12.87 6.29
C ASP A 150 7.65 13.38 6.93
N THR A 151 6.54 12.68 6.78
CA THR A 151 5.28 13.00 7.47
C THR A 151 5.31 12.70 8.97
N LYS A 152 6.36 12.01 9.44
CA LYS A 152 6.55 11.57 10.84
C LYS A 152 5.35 10.74 11.32
N PRO A 153 5.13 9.54 10.77
CA PRO A 153 4.00 8.69 11.11
C PRO A 153 4.02 8.26 12.59
N ASN A 154 2.84 8.01 13.14
CA ASN A 154 2.65 7.39 14.46
C ASN A 154 2.41 5.88 14.35
N ILE A 155 1.86 5.44 13.22
CA ILE A 155 1.65 4.03 12.88
C ILE A 155 2.24 3.78 11.50
N THR A 156 2.86 2.61 11.32
CA THR A 156 3.32 2.11 10.02
C THR A 156 2.40 0.99 9.54
N MET A 157 2.07 0.99 8.24
CA MET A 157 1.43 -0.14 7.57
C MET A 157 2.36 -0.57 6.43
N ASP A 158 2.90 -1.76 6.52
CA ASP A 158 3.95 -2.23 5.61
C ASP A 158 3.52 -3.53 4.90
N ASP A 159 4.08 -3.74 3.73
CA ASP A 159 3.93 -4.93 2.92
C ASP A 159 5.32 -5.30 2.36
N GLY A 160 6.03 -6.15 3.10
CA GLY A 160 7.40 -6.56 2.85
C GLY A 160 8.45 -5.94 3.79
N GLY A 161 8.03 -5.06 4.71
CA GLY A 161 8.88 -4.56 5.79
C GLY A 161 9.87 -3.48 5.41
N ASP A 162 9.71 -2.80 4.28
CA ASP A 162 10.69 -1.79 3.83
C ASP A 162 10.58 -0.47 4.61
N LEU A 163 9.37 -0.06 4.98
CA LEU A 163 9.15 1.15 5.77
C LEU A 163 9.72 1.00 7.19
N VAL A 164 9.39 -0.10 7.85
CA VAL A 164 9.90 -0.43 9.19
C VAL A 164 11.43 -0.57 9.16
N SER A 165 11.97 -1.27 8.16
CA SER A 165 13.42 -1.42 8.00
C SER A 165 14.13 -0.08 7.80
N ALA A 166 13.57 0.80 6.97
CA ALA A 166 14.12 2.13 6.74
C ALA A 166 14.15 2.98 8.04
N ILE A 167 13.11 2.88 8.86
CA ILE A 167 13.06 3.55 10.17
C ILE A 167 14.19 3.05 11.06
N HIS A 168 14.34 1.73 11.20
CA HIS A 168 15.35 1.14 12.10
C HIS A 168 16.78 1.35 11.63
N LEU A 169 17.02 1.44 10.33
CA LEU A 169 18.37 1.57 9.77
C LEU A 169 18.78 3.03 9.56
N LYS A 170 17.87 3.88 9.04
CA LYS A 170 18.22 5.21 8.51
C LYS A 170 17.50 6.38 9.18
N ARG A 171 16.33 6.15 9.79
CA ARG A 171 15.47 7.19 10.35
C ARG A 171 15.11 6.88 11.81
N LYS A 172 16.11 6.48 12.60
CA LYS A 172 15.97 6.06 14.01
C LYS A 172 15.32 7.13 14.90
N GLU A 173 15.47 8.40 14.53
CA GLU A 173 14.84 9.53 15.22
C GLU A 173 13.31 9.46 15.21
N LEU A 174 12.71 8.71 14.27
CA LEU A 174 11.25 8.56 14.18
C LEU A 174 10.71 7.51 15.14
N ILE A 175 11.53 6.57 15.63
CA ILE A 175 11.09 5.46 16.49
C ILE A 175 10.30 5.97 17.69
N LYS A 176 10.73 7.06 18.30
CA LYS A 176 10.08 7.67 19.48
C LYS A 176 8.63 8.15 19.20
N ASN A 177 8.27 8.36 17.94
CA ASN A 177 6.94 8.82 17.52
C ASN A 177 6.02 7.65 17.13
N ILE A 178 6.59 6.43 16.94
CA ILE A 178 5.85 5.26 16.46
C ILE A 178 5.27 4.50 17.64
N ILE A 179 3.99 4.25 17.58
CA ILE A 179 3.24 3.46 18.57
C ILE A 179 3.30 1.97 18.22
N GLY A 180 3.26 1.67 16.93
CA GLY A 180 3.27 0.31 16.41
C GLY A 180 3.11 0.29 14.89
N GLY A 181 3.09 -0.92 14.34
CA GLY A 181 2.91 -1.14 12.92
C GLY A 181 2.03 -2.35 12.61
N THR A 182 1.75 -2.53 11.34
CA THR A 182 1.13 -3.74 10.78
C THR A 182 1.95 -4.23 9.59
N GLU A 183 1.97 -5.55 9.38
CA GLU A 183 2.65 -6.19 8.25
C GLU A 183 1.66 -7.10 7.50
N GLU A 184 1.56 -6.87 6.20
CA GLU A 184 0.64 -7.52 5.29
C GLU A 184 1.11 -8.91 4.87
N THR A 185 2.43 -9.14 4.74
CA THR A 185 2.94 -10.26 3.95
C THR A 185 3.94 -11.14 4.68
N THR A 186 4.03 -12.41 4.27
CA THR A 186 4.88 -13.44 4.88
C THR A 186 6.35 -13.02 4.97
N THR A 187 6.90 -12.43 3.91
CA THR A 187 8.32 -12.04 3.87
C THR A 187 8.63 -10.93 4.87
N GLY A 188 7.73 -9.96 5.05
CA GLY A 188 7.87 -8.92 6.06
C GLY A 188 7.75 -9.48 7.48
N VAL A 189 6.79 -10.36 7.74
CA VAL A 189 6.64 -11.02 9.05
C VAL A 189 7.90 -11.81 9.41
N ILE A 190 8.48 -12.57 8.47
CA ILE A 190 9.74 -13.30 8.69
C ILE A 190 10.87 -12.33 9.04
N ARG A 191 10.99 -11.22 8.31
CA ARG A 191 11.99 -10.17 8.56
C ARG A 191 11.84 -9.59 9.97
N PHE A 192 10.62 -9.27 10.38
CA PHE A 192 10.38 -8.68 11.71
C PHE A 192 10.58 -9.66 12.85
N ARG A 193 10.27 -10.93 12.67
CA ARG A 193 10.61 -11.99 13.65
C ARG A 193 12.12 -12.14 13.81
N ALA A 194 12.89 -12.03 12.73
CA ALA A 194 14.34 -12.01 12.81
C ALA A 194 14.84 -10.76 13.57
N MET A 195 14.29 -9.59 13.25
CA MET A 195 14.63 -8.34 13.96
C MET A 195 14.27 -8.38 15.45
N GLU A 196 13.16 -9.02 15.80
CA GLU A 196 12.74 -9.23 17.20
C GLU A 196 13.70 -10.16 17.92
N LYS A 197 14.06 -11.30 17.31
CA LYS A 197 15.04 -12.26 17.86
C LYS A 197 16.40 -11.60 18.11
N ASP A 198 16.82 -10.73 17.21
CA ASP A 198 18.09 -9.99 17.33
C ASP A 198 18.00 -8.78 18.28
N GLY A 199 16.83 -8.52 18.89
CA GLY A 199 16.60 -7.40 19.82
C GLY A 199 16.63 -6.02 19.17
N VAL A 200 16.56 -5.94 17.84
CA VAL A 200 16.63 -4.69 17.07
C VAL A 200 15.27 -4.09 16.72
N LEU A 201 14.18 -4.85 16.76
CA LEU A 201 12.82 -4.34 16.58
C LEU A 201 12.42 -3.50 17.79
N LYS A 202 12.14 -2.20 17.60
CA LYS A 202 11.97 -1.24 18.70
C LYS A 202 10.52 -0.83 18.99
N TYR A 203 9.57 -1.33 18.23
CA TYR A 203 8.13 -1.14 18.47
C TYR A 203 7.33 -2.35 18.00
N PRO A 204 6.12 -2.58 18.56
CA PRO A 204 5.31 -3.74 18.22
C PRO A 204 4.79 -3.65 16.78
N VAL A 205 4.76 -4.79 16.09
CA VAL A 205 4.18 -4.93 14.75
C VAL A 205 3.16 -6.07 14.75
N VAL A 206 1.93 -5.78 14.34
CA VAL A 206 0.87 -6.78 14.20
C VAL A 206 1.06 -7.53 12.88
N ALA A 207 1.27 -8.84 12.96
CA ALA A 207 1.38 -9.72 11.79
C ALA A 207 -0.03 -10.00 11.20
N VAL A 208 -0.55 -9.07 10.40
CA VAL A 208 -1.86 -9.21 9.74
C VAL A 208 -1.88 -10.41 8.80
N ASN A 209 -0.74 -10.68 8.15
CA ASN A 209 -0.57 -11.87 7.31
C ASN A 209 -0.93 -13.18 8.02
N ASP A 210 -0.71 -13.27 9.35
CA ASP A 210 -0.90 -14.49 10.12
C ASP A 210 -2.35 -14.64 10.64
N ALA A 211 -3.24 -13.69 10.36
CA ALA A 211 -4.65 -13.81 10.64
C ALA A 211 -5.28 -14.91 9.74
N ARG A 212 -6.06 -15.82 10.32
CA ARG A 212 -6.73 -16.90 9.57
C ARG A 212 -7.60 -16.37 8.44
N THR A 213 -8.29 -15.27 8.68
CA THR A 213 -9.12 -14.58 7.68
C THR A 213 -8.31 -13.91 6.57
N LYS A 214 -6.98 -13.78 6.72
CA LYS A 214 -6.08 -13.27 5.69
C LYS A 214 -5.44 -14.40 4.89
N TYR A 215 -4.56 -15.20 5.49
CA TYR A 215 -3.73 -16.14 4.72
C TYR A 215 -4.51 -17.32 4.13
N LEU A 216 -5.60 -17.76 4.77
CA LEU A 216 -6.45 -18.84 4.24
C LEU A 216 -7.20 -18.42 2.97
N PHE A 217 -7.44 -17.14 2.76
CA PHE A 217 -8.18 -16.61 1.62
C PHE A 217 -7.26 -15.86 0.65
N ASP A 218 -6.60 -14.79 1.09
CA ASP A 218 -5.77 -13.97 0.20
C ASP A 218 -4.55 -14.72 -0.31
N ASN A 219 -3.71 -15.28 0.56
CA ASN A 219 -2.49 -15.98 0.13
C ASN A 219 -2.82 -17.22 -0.71
N ARG A 220 -3.92 -17.89 -0.45
CA ARG A 220 -4.33 -19.09 -1.16
C ARG A 220 -5.12 -18.76 -2.42
N TYR A 221 -6.31 -18.21 -2.27
CA TYR A 221 -7.23 -17.99 -3.40
C TYR A 221 -6.92 -16.73 -4.18
N GLY A 222 -6.61 -15.62 -3.50
CA GLY A 222 -6.24 -14.38 -4.15
C GLY A 222 -4.98 -14.51 -4.98
N THR A 223 -3.91 -15.05 -4.41
CA THR A 223 -2.65 -15.28 -5.12
C THR A 223 -2.80 -16.31 -6.24
N GLY A 224 -3.53 -17.40 -6.01
CA GLY A 224 -3.79 -18.43 -7.02
C GLY A 224 -4.46 -17.84 -8.25
N GLN A 225 -5.61 -17.18 -8.06
CA GLN A 225 -6.35 -16.54 -9.14
C GLN A 225 -5.52 -15.48 -9.88
N SER A 226 -4.87 -14.58 -9.14
CA SER A 226 -4.08 -13.49 -9.73
C SER A 226 -2.87 -13.98 -10.51
N THR A 227 -2.24 -15.08 -10.08
CA THR A 227 -1.11 -15.69 -10.79
C THR A 227 -1.55 -16.23 -12.14
N ILE A 228 -2.64 -16.99 -12.18
CA ILE A 228 -3.19 -17.55 -13.44
C ILE A 228 -3.67 -16.42 -14.37
N ASP A 229 -4.40 -15.43 -13.83
CA ASP A 229 -4.83 -14.24 -14.60
C ASP A 229 -3.62 -13.51 -15.21
N GLY A 230 -2.55 -13.31 -14.43
CA GLY A 230 -1.31 -12.68 -14.89
C GLY A 230 -0.63 -13.46 -16.02
N ILE A 231 -0.55 -14.79 -15.91
CA ILE A 231 0.02 -15.66 -16.95
C ILE A 231 -0.80 -15.55 -18.23
N LEU A 232 -2.12 -15.66 -18.14
CA LEU A 232 -3.02 -15.59 -19.30
C LEU A 232 -2.91 -14.23 -20.00
N ARG A 233 -2.92 -13.13 -19.26
CA ARG A 233 -2.78 -11.77 -19.82
C ARG A 233 -1.42 -11.52 -20.45
N ALA A 234 -0.35 -12.06 -19.86
CA ALA A 234 1.01 -11.84 -20.35
C ALA A 234 1.34 -12.67 -21.59
N THR A 235 0.74 -13.85 -21.75
CA THR A 235 1.16 -14.84 -22.75
C THR A 235 0.08 -15.20 -23.75
N SER A 236 -1.20 -15.02 -23.42
CA SER A 236 -2.35 -15.53 -24.17
C SER A 236 -2.30 -17.03 -24.43
N VAL A 237 -1.60 -17.82 -23.59
CA VAL A 237 -1.42 -19.26 -23.76
C VAL A 237 -2.68 -20.01 -23.40
N LEU A 238 -3.00 -21.04 -24.19
CA LEU A 238 -4.04 -22.00 -23.82
C LEU A 238 -3.45 -22.95 -22.76
N LEU A 239 -4.01 -22.94 -21.55
CA LEU A 239 -3.53 -23.78 -20.44
C LEU A 239 -3.91 -25.25 -20.61
N ALA A 240 -5.03 -25.54 -21.27
CA ALA A 240 -5.48 -26.90 -21.48
C ALA A 240 -4.40 -27.74 -22.19
N GLY A 241 -4.10 -28.92 -21.63
CA GLY A 241 -3.08 -29.85 -22.14
C GLY A 241 -1.63 -29.40 -21.90
N LYS A 242 -1.39 -28.39 -21.09
CA LYS A 242 -0.04 -27.96 -20.71
C LYS A 242 0.42 -28.59 -19.40
N ASN A 243 1.72 -28.87 -19.33
CA ASN A 243 2.37 -29.22 -18.07
C ASN A 243 2.64 -27.91 -17.30
N PHE A 244 2.05 -27.80 -16.13
CA PHE A 244 2.21 -26.63 -15.25
C PHE A 244 2.98 -27.05 -14.00
N VAL A 245 4.15 -26.48 -13.77
CA VAL A 245 4.99 -26.79 -12.62
C VAL A 245 4.91 -25.67 -11.59
N VAL A 246 4.52 -26.01 -10.37
CA VAL A 246 4.51 -25.09 -9.22
C VAL A 246 5.68 -25.44 -8.32
N SER A 247 6.66 -24.54 -8.23
CA SER A 247 7.79 -24.69 -7.30
C SER A 247 7.44 -24.10 -5.94
N GLY A 248 7.29 -24.98 -4.94
CA GLY A 248 6.83 -24.64 -3.59
C GLY A 248 5.34 -24.95 -3.36
N PHE A 249 5.00 -25.44 -2.17
CA PHE A 249 3.64 -25.90 -1.83
C PHE A 249 3.14 -25.29 -0.50
N GLY A 250 3.49 -24.02 -0.26
CA GLY A 250 2.91 -23.18 0.80
C GLY A 250 1.49 -22.72 0.42
N TRP A 251 0.96 -21.74 1.11
CA TRP A 251 -0.41 -21.25 0.85
C TRP A 251 -0.60 -20.75 -0.58
N CYS A 252 0.33 -19.95 -1.09
CA CYS A 252 0.29 -19.44 -2.47
C CYS A 252 0.41 -20.60 -3.50
N GLY A 253 1.41 -21.48 -3.34
CA GLY A 253 1.61 -22.60 -4.27
C GLY A 253 0.43 -23.55 -4.32
N ARG A 254 -0.23 -23.83 -3.17
CA ARG A 254 -1.46 -24.64 -3.13
C ARG A 254 -2.59 -23.95 -3.91
N GLY A 255 -2.75 -22.63 -3.77
CA GLY A 255 -3.76 -21.89 -4.50
C GLY A 255 -3.53 -21.87 -6.00
N ILE A 256 -2.26 -21.76 -6.43
CA ILE A 256 -1.89 -21.81 -7.86
C ILE A 256 -2.15 -23.20 -8.46
N ALA A 257 -1.90 -24.27 -7.67
CA ALA A 257 -2.08 -25.65 -8.14
C ALA A 257 -3.56 -26.11 -8.18
N MET A 258 -4.46 -25.43 -7.52
CA MET A 258 -5.92 -25.69 -7.53
C MET A 258 -6.59 -25.20 -8.82
#